data_1344585426c83cf1cdc22baec11b46d4
#
_entry.id   1344585426c83cf1cdc22baec11b46d4
#
_cell.length_a   1.000
_cell.length_b   1.000
_cell.length_c   1.000
_cell.angle_alpha   90.00
_cell.angle_beta   90.00
_cell.angle_gamma   90.00
#
_symmetry.space_group_name_H-M   'P 1'
#
loop_
_entity.id
_entity.type
_entity.pdbx_description
1 polymer ?
#
loop_
_entity_poly.entity_id
_entity_poly.type
_entity_poly.pdbx_seq_one_letter_code
_entity_poly.pdbx_strand_id
1 'polypeptide(L)'
;MKAFTCTLVAILATLWASTAVALDITFDDVISVGNPLVTMLDTQGYRFTGAFRTIETPGGTLASNASAVYLGQEGSGPGITVTRADGGPFILYEFDATGLYVPSSTGSPNAQQVDLAGLRIGGGILSATYGLSSLPGFAHFPVPSTWNDLQAVTFTGLLSAATPGAFALDDVGVGEGATSVAEPATLTLAVITALGACAVALMRHRSHSVRYR
;
A
#
# COMPACT_ATOMS: atom_id res chain seq x y z
N MET A 1 34.46 33.83 -4.77
CA MET A 1 33.21 33.45 -5.47
C MET A 1 33.14 31.99 -5.95
N LYS A 2 34.17 31.16 -5.83
CA LYS A 2 34.20 29.78 -6.38
C LYS A 2 33.77 28.68 -5.39
N ALA A 3 33.69 28.98 -4.09
CA ALA A 3 33.22 28.01 -3.08
C ALA A 3 31.67 27.88 -2.99
N PHE A 4 30.95 28.91 -3.44
CA PHE A 4 29.48 28.98 -3.38
C PHE A 4 28.78 28.01 -4.35
N THR A 5 29.41 27.68 -5.47
CA THR A 5 28.78 26.85 -6.52
C THR A 5 28.73 25.37 -6.16
N CYS A 6 29.71 24.84 -5.39
CA CYS A 6 29.70 23.43 -4.96
C CYS A 6 28.66 23.17 -3.85
N THR A 7 28.41 24.15 -3.00
CA THR A 7 27.42 24.00 -1.91
C THR A 7 25.99 23.99 -2.46
N LEU A 8 25.71 24.73 -3.53
CA LEU A 8 24.37 24.81 -4.12
C LEU A 8 23.95 23.48 -4.80
N VAL A 9 24.89 22.76 -5.40
CA VAL A 9 24.62 21.46 -6.05
C VAL A 9 24.31 20.38 -5.01
N ALA A 10 24.97 20.42 -3.84
CA ALA A 10 24.71 19.49 -2.76
C ALA A 10 23.32 19.70 -2.10
N ILE A 11 22.87 20.93 -2.04
CA ILE A 11 21.55 21.30 -1.46
C ILE A 11 20.41 20.91 -2.42
N LEU A 12 20.58 21.01 -3.74
CA LEU A 12 19.56 20.59 -4.69
C LEU A 12 19.36 19.06 -4.73
N ALA A 13 20.35 18.28 -4.38
CA ALA A 13 20.24 16.82 -4.37
C ALA A 13 19.43 16.26 -3.19
N THR A 14 19.25 17.05 -2.11
CA THR A 14 18.53 16.62 -0.90
C THR A 14 17.02 16.94 -0.91
N LEU A 15 16.55 17.69 -1.91
CA LEU A 15 15.15 18.17 -1.96
C LEU A 15 14.16 17.21 -2.64
N TRP A 16 14.61 16.02 -3.07
CA TRP A 16 13.75 15.03 -3.72
C TRP A 16 13.39 13.84 -2.82
N ALA A 17 13.18 14.09 -1.55
CA ALA A 17 12.48 13.14 -0.71
C ALA A 17 10.99 13.18 -1.11
N SER A 18 10.55 12.24 -1.96
CA SER A 18 9.13 12.04 -2.18
C SER A 18 8.49 11.64 -0.85
N THR A 19 7.64 12.50 -0.31
CA THR A 19 6.78 12.13 0.81
C THR A 19 5.82 11.08 0.28
N ALA A 20 5.92 9.85 0.80
CA ALA A 20 4.89 8.85 0.57
C ALA A 20 3.57 9.42 1.08
N VAL A 21 2.62 9.60 0.19
CA VAL A 21 1.26 10.04 0.53
C VAL A 21 0.49 8.79 0.88
N ALA A 22 -0.08 8.76 2.09
CA ALA A 22 -1.07 7.75 2.44
C ALA A 22 -2.31 7.98 1.57
N LEU A 23 -2.82 6.93 0.99
CA LEU A 23 -4.05 6.89 0.21
C LEU A 23 -5.03 5.97 0.93
N ASP A 24 -6.22 6.46 1.14
CA ASP A 24 -7.32 5.68 1.68
C ASP A 24 -8.18 5.17 0.53
N ILE A 25 -8.17 3.86 0.31
CA ILE A 25 -8.95 3.23 -0.75
C ILE A 25 -10.35 3.02 -0.21
N THR A 26 -11.23 3.94 -0.53
CA THR A 26 -12.67 3.78 -0.37
C THR A 26 -13.24 3.09 -1.61
N PHE A 27 -14.34 2.39 -1.49
CA PHE A 27 -15.01 1.75 -2.62
C PHE A 27 -16.18 2.55 -3.15
N ASP A 28 -16.32 3.80 -2.73
CA ASP A 28 -17.45 4.69 -3.05
C ASP A 28 -17.55 5.05 -4.55
N ASP A 29 -16.46 4.94 -5.29
CA ASP A 29 -16.41 5.14 -6.74
C ASP A 29 -16.80 3.87 -7.54
N VAL A 30 -17.00 2.75 -6.85
CA VAL A 30 -17.36 1.47 -7.47
C VAL A 30 -18.86 1.39 -7.70
N ILE A 31 -19.25 1.21 -8.96
CA ILE A 31 -20.66 0.98 -9.29
C ILE A 31 -21.05 -0.43 -8.90
N SER A 32 -21.88 -0.57 -7.88
CA SER A 32 -22.40 -1.83 -7.41
C SER A 32 -23.92 -1.87 -7.60
N VAL A 33 -24.39 -2.53 -8.65
CA VAL A 33 -25.83 -2.74 -8.86
C VAL A 33 -26.17 -4.20 -8.59
N GLY A 34 -26.99 -4.43 -7.55
CA GLY A 34 -27.45 -5.80 -7.23
C GLY A 34 -26.40 -6.70 -6.58
N ASN A 35 -25.39 -6.14 -5.94
CA ASN A 35 -24.35 -6.85 -5.19
C ASN A 35 -23.67 -7.97 -6.00
N PRO A 36 -23.08 -7.67 -7.16
CA PRO A 36 -22.53 -8.70 -8.03
C PRO A 36 -21.36 -9.44 -7.37
N LEU A 37 -21.24 -10.73 -7.67
CA LEU A 37 -20.01 -11.48 -7.36
C LEU A 37 -18.91 -11.04 -8.32
N VAL A 38 -17.79 -10.64 -7.78
CA VAL A 38 -16.63 -10.10 -8.51
C VAL A 38 -15.41 -10.93 -8.17
N THR A 39 -14.57 -11.22 -9.15
CA THR A 39 -13.30 -11.92 -8.93
C THR A 39 -12.10 -10.99 -9.05
N MET A 40 -12.29 -9.80 -9.60
CA MET A 40 -11.28 -8.77 -9.74
C MET A 40 -11.94 -7.39 -9.79
N LEU A 41 -11.37 -6.46 -9.05
CA LEU A 41 -11.75 -5.06 -9.03
C LEU A 41 -10.48 -4.20 -9.05
N ASP A 42 -10.39 -3.29 -10.00
CA ASP A 42 -9.32 -2.27 -10.05
C ASP A 42 -9.93 -0.92 -9.61
N THR A 43 -9.38 -0.32 -8.57
CA THR A 43 -9.75 1.00 -8.08
C THR A 43 -8.55 1.74 -7.52
N GLN A 44 -8.47 3.04 -7.74
CA GLN A 44 -7.46 3.96 -7.20
C GLN A 44 -6.00 3.47 -7.33
N GLY A 45 -5.68 2.74 -8.42
CA GLY A 45 -4.34 2.20 -8.69
C GLY A 45 -4.02 0.87 -7.99
N TYR A 46 -4.98 0.28 -7.31
CA TYR A 46 -4.86 -1.03 -6.68
C TYR A 46 -5.82 -2.04 -7.29
N ARG A 47 -5.43 -3.30 -7.22
CA ARG A 47 -6.20 -4.44 -7.69
C ARG A 47 -6.58 -5.34 -6.54
N PHE A 48 -7.87 -5.59 -6.40
CA PHE A 48 -8.46 -6.53 -5.47
C PHE A 48 -8.85 -7.79 -6.23
N THR A 49 -8.37 -8.95 -5.79
CA THR A 49 -8.68 -10.25 -6.39
C THR A 49 -9.19 -11.21 -5.33
N GLY A 50 -10.09 -12.11 -5.73
CA GLY A 50 -10.73 -13.08 -4.84
C GLY A 50 -12.15 -13.37 -5.30
N ALA A 51 -12.90 -14.05 -4.47
CA ALA A 51 -14.35 -14.24 -4.68
C ALA A 51 -15.08 -13.35 -3.65
N PHE A 52 -15.47 -12.16 -4.03
CA PHE A 52 -16.16 -11.20 -3.16
C PHE A 52 -17.31 -10.51 -3.89
N ARG A 53 -18.17 -9.84 -3.13
CA ARG A 53 -19.22 -8.99 -3.67
C ARG A 53 -18.89 -7.54 -3.39
N THR A 54 -19.22 -6.67 -4.34
CA THR A 54 -19.35 -5.24 -4.05
C THR A 54 -20.76 -5.03 -3.51
N ILE A 55 -20.87 -4.41 -2.34
CA ILE A 55 -22.15 -4.29 -1.62
C ILE A 55 -22.45 -2.84 -1.42
N GLU A 56 -23.58 -2.39 -1.98
CA GLU A 56 -24.14 -1.09 -1.65
C GLU A 56 -24.78 -1.14 -0.27
N THR A 57 -24.56 -0.10 0.49
CA THR A 57 -25.22 0.09 1.78
C THR A 57 -26.58 0.78 1.55
N PRO A 58 -27.69 0.05 1.40
CA PRO A 58 -28.99 0.70 1.35
C PRO A 58 -29.35 1.18 2.76
N GLY A 59 -29.21 2.47 3.01
CA GLY A 59 -29.87 3.12 4.13
C GLY A 59 -29.54 2.58 5.53
N GLY A 60 -28.28 2.39 5.88
CA GLY A 60 -27.89 2.50 7.28
C GLY A 60 -27.86 1.23 8.13
N THR A 61 -27.71 0.03 7.59
CA THR A 61 -27.71 -1.17 8.45
C THR A 61 -26.34 -1.73 8.83
N LEU A 62 -25.24 -1.36 8.14
CA LEU A 62 -23.89 -1.82 8.54
C LEU A 62 -22.82 -0.73 8.52
N ALA A 63 -23.01 0.37 7.77
CA ALA A 63 -21.99 1.37 7.62
C ALA A 63 -21.91 2.31 8.82
N SER A 64 -20.97 2.09 9.71
CA SER A 64 -20.60 3.10 10.70
C SER A 64 -19.51 4.06 10.20
N ASN A 65 -18.89 3.79 9.05
CA ASN A 65 -17.82 4.60 8.48
C ASN A 65 -18.25 5.55 7.34
N ALA A 66 -19.56 5.70 7.12
CA ALA A 66 -20.15 6.55 6.07
C ALA A 66 -19.84 6.12 4.61
N SER A 67 -19.23 4.97 4.38
CA SER A 67 -19.00 4.44 3.03
C SER A 67 -20.30 3.97 2.38
N ALA A 68 -20.41 4.22 1.07
CA ALA A 68 -21.56 3.79 0.28
C ALA A 68 -21.42 2.36 -0.25
N VAL A 69 -20.20 1.90 -0.45
CA VAL A 69 -19.87 0.56 -0.99
C VAL A 69 -18.74 -0.06 -0.22
N TYR A 70 -18.81 -1.34 0.04
CA TYR A 70 -17.75 -2.13 0.66
C TYR A 70 -17.59 -3.50 -0.04
N LEU A 71 -16.48 -4.19 0.23
CA LEU A 71 -16.24 -5.53 -0.28
C LEU A 71 -16.68 -6.58 0.74
N GLY A 72 -17.53 -7.50 0.33
CA GLY A 72 -18.00 -8.60 1.18
C GLY A 72 -17.49 -9.93 0.67
N GLN A 73 -16.78 -10.69 1.51
CA GLN A 73 -16.34 -12.05 1.21
C GLN A 73 -17.25 -13.08 1.84
N GLU A 74 -17.70 -14.06 1.05
CA GLU A 74 -18.40 -15.25 1.55
C GLU A 74 -17.39 -16.23 2.17
N GLY A 75 -17.79 -16.90 3.26
CA GLY A 75 -16.88 -17.66 4.13
C GLY A 75 -16.14 -18.85 3.51
N SER A 76 -16.41 -19.21 2.26
CA SER A 76 -15.70 -20.29 1.57
C SER A 76 -14.63 -19.81 0.57
N GLY A 77 -14.45 -18.49 0.46
CA GLY A 77 -13.54 -17.88 -0.52
C GLY A 77 -12.07 -17.91 -0.08
N PRO A 78 -11.15 -17.74 -1.04
CA PRO A 78 -9.71 -17.78 -0.80
C PRO A 78 -9.16 -16.53 -0.11
N GLY A 79 -10.00 -15.59 0.30
CA GLY A 79 -9.61 -14.28 0.80
C GLY A 79 -9.72 -13.18 -0.27
N ILE A 80 -9.55 -11.95 0.16
CA ILE A 80 -9.42 -10.77 -0.69
C ILE A 80 -7.95 -10.41 -0.75
N THR A 81 -7.34 -10.48 -1.92
CA THR A 81 -5.93 -10.14 -2.10
C THR A 81 -5.81 -8.77 -2.76
N VAL A 82 -5.01 -7.91 -2.17
CA VAL A 82 -4.69 -6.56 -2.65
C VAL A 82 -3.28 -6.54 -3.21
N THR A 83 -3.13 -5.93 -4.39
CA THR A 83 -1.84 -5.66 -5.05
C THR A 83 -1.89 -4.27 -5.68
N ARG A 84 -0.75 -3.65 -5.94
CA ARG A 84 -0.74 -2.48 -6.82
C ARG A 84 -0.99 -2.90 -8.27
N ALA A 85 -1.76 -2.13 -9.01
CA ALA A 85 -2.10 -2.43 -10.41
C ALA A 85 -0.87 -2.38 -11.34
N ASP A 86 0.13 -1.58 -11.00
CA ASP A 86 1.41 -1.46 -11.72
C ASP A 86 2.45 -2.52 -11.29
N GLY A 87 2.13 -3.36 -10.31
CA GLY A 87 3.04 -4.37 -9.76
C GLY A 87 4.11 -3.82 -8.82
N GLY A 88 4.09 -2.52 -8.52
CA GLY A 88 5.02 -1.88 -7.59
C GLY A 88 4.78 -2.29 -6.13
N PRO A 89 5.75 -2.05 -5.24
CA PRO A 89 5.58 -2.28 -3.81
C PRO A 89 4.62 -1.26 -3.20
N PHE A 90 4.00 -1.66 -2.08
CA PHE A 90 3.17 -0.77 -1.30
C PHE A 90 3.33 -0.99 0.21
N ILE A 91 2.77 -0.08 0.99
CA ILE A 91 2.67 -0.13 2.45
C ILE A 91 1.19 -0.27 2.79
N LEU A 92 0.87 -1.12 3.76
CA LEU A 92 -0.46 -1.17 4.37
C LEU A 92 -0.39 -0.48 5.73
N TYR A 93 -1.20 0.56 5.93
CA TYR A 93 -1.24 1.32 7.18
C TYR A 93 -2.40 0.90 8.08
N GLU A 94 -3.56 0.67 7.49
CA GLU A 94 -4.82 0.45 8.20
C GLU A 94 -5.87 -0.14 7.28
N PHE A 95 -6.97 -0.60 7.86
CA PHE A 95 -8.15 -1.04 7.14
C PHE A 95 -9.36 -1.05 8.08
N ASP A 96 -10.54 -0.97 7.51
CA ASP A 96 -11.80 -1.16 8.22
C ASP A 96 -12.40 -2.53 7.88
N ALA A 97 -12.86 -3.26 8.89
CA ALA A 97 -13.47 -4.57 8.67
C ALA A 97 -14.57 -4.88 9.69
N THR A 98 -15.50 -5.77 9.31
CA THR A 98 -16.54 -6.28 10.18
C THR A 98 -16.83 -7.76 9.91
N GLY A 99 -17.18 -8.51 10.96
CA GLY A 99 -17.64 -9.89 10.84
C GLY A 99 -19.12 -10.01 10.45
N LEU A 100 -19.86 -8.91 10.42
CA LEU A 100 -21.24 -8.89 9.97
C LEU A 100 -21.33 -8.60 8.49
N TYR A 101 -21.62 -9.64 7.74
CA TYR A 101 -21.88 -9.57 6.31
C TYR A 101 -23.36 -9.80 6.03
N VAL A 102 -24.04 -8.86 5.42
CA VAL A 102 -25.40 -9.01 4.93
C VAL A 102 -25.43 -8.62 3.45
N PRO A 103 -26.00 -9.42 2.58
CA PRO A 103 -26.78 -10.63 2.82
C PRO A 103 -25.99 -11.89 2.51
N SER A 104 -25.76 -12.77 3.46
CA SER A 104 -25.29 -14.11 3.11
C SER A 104 -26.45 -14.89 2.55
N SER A 105 -26.64 -14.89 1.27
CA SER A 105 -27.55 -15.84 0.58
C SER A 105 -27.11 -17.30 0.75
N THR A 106 -25.92 -17.52 1.27
CA THR A 106 -25.27 -18.84 1.39
C THR A 106 -25.30 -19.41 2.80
N GLY A 107 -25.78 -18.64 3.81
CA GLY A 107 -25.76 -19.09 5.20
C GLY A 107 -24.35 -19.27 5.79
N SER A 108 -23.35 -18.66 5.22
CA SER A 108 -21.99 -18.68 5.76
C SER A 108 -21.95 -17.97 7.13
N PRO A 109 -21.32 -18.57 8.15
CA PRO A 109 -21.19 -17.92 9.44
C PRO A 109 -20.29 -16.68 9.34
N ASN A 110 -20.61 -15.68 10.16
CA ASN A 110 -19.80 -14.47 10.25
C ASN A 110 -18.41 -14.77 10.82
N ALA A 111 -17.39 -14.13 10.26
CA ALA A 111 -16.04 -14.22 10.79
C ALA A 111 -15.96 -13.57 12.18
N GLN A 112 -15.15 -14.16 13.05
CA GLN A 112 -14.80 -13.61 14.36
C GLN A 112 -13.41 -12.96 14.35
N GLN A 113 -12.64 -13.21 13.31
CA GLN A 113 -11.33 -12.61 13.09
C GLN A 113 -11.05 -12.48 11.60
N VAL A 114 -10.14 -11.58 11.27
CA VAL A 114 -9.53 -11.50 9.95
C VAL A 114 -8.03 -11.73 10.10
N ASP A 115 -7.52 -12.67 9.31
CA ASP A 115 -6.09 -12.95 9.20
C ASP A 115 -5.54 -12.24 7.97
N LEU A 116 -4.42 -11.56 8.17
CA LEU A 116 -3.65 -10.91 7.13
C LEU A 116 -2.39 -11.72 6.82
N ALA A 117 -2.15 -11.95 5.53
CA ALA A 117 -0.89 -12.51 5.03
C ALA A 117 -0.29 -11.53 4.01
N GLY A 118 0.82 -10.89 4.38
CA GLY A 118 1.55 -9.94 3.53
C GLY A 118 2.76 -10.61 2.88
N LEU A 119 2.80 -10.66 1.55
CA LEU A 119 3.98 -11.09 0.80
C LEU A 119 4.88 -9.88 0.55
N ARG A 120 6.15 -9.96 0.97
CA ARG A 120 7.14 -8.89 0.75
C ARG A 120 7.89 -9.06 -0.56
N ILE A 121 8.30 -7.95 -1.17
CA ILE A 121 9.30 -7.95 -2.25
C ILE A 121 10.59 -8.58 -1.73
N GLY A 122 11.17 -9.49 -2.51
CA GLY A 122 12.35 -10.24 -2.09
C GLY A 122 12.05 -11.48 -1.26
N GLY A 123 10.78 -11.76 -1.01
CA GLY A 123 10.30 -12.93 -0.26
C GLY A 123 10.09 -12.64 1.23
N GLY A 124 9.52 -13.63 1.91
CA GLY A 124 9.08 -13.50 3.29
C GLY A 124 7.61 -13.16 3.41
N ILE A 125 6.98 -13.71 4.44
CA ILE A 125 5.56 -13.52 4.72
C ILE A 125 5.44 -12.83 6.09
N LEU A 126 4.66 -11.76 6.13
CA LEU A 126 4.15 -11.16 7.36
C LEU A 126 2.78 -11.73 7.65
N SER A 127 2.46 -11.93 8.91
CA SER A 127 1.13 -12.35 9.34
C SER A 127 0.66 -11.54 10.53
N ALA A 128 -0.65 -11.26 10.57
CA ALA A 128 -1.31 -10.63 11.69
C ALA A 128 -2.77 -11.12 11.75
N THR A 129 -3.32 -11.14 12.96
CA THR A 129 -4.72 -11.54 13.21
C THR A 129 -5.41 -10.44 13.99
N TYR A 130 -6.59 -10.03 13.54
CA TYR A 130 -7.42 -9.01 14.16
C TYR A 130 -8.77 -9.59 14.51
N GLY A 131 -9.22 -9.39 15.75
CA GLY A 131 -10.54 -9.83 16.22
C GLY A 131 -11.63 -8.92 15.66
N LEU A 132 -12.65 -9.50 15.02
CA LEU A 132 -13.80 -8.77 14.52
C LEU A 132 -14.92 -8.70 15.56
N SER A 133 -15.61 -7.56 15.57
CA SER A 133 -16.78 -7.39 16.42
C SER A 133 -17.97 -8.19 15.89
N SER A 134 -18.75 -8.75 16.79
CA SER A 134 -20.08 -9.31 16.46
C SER A 134 -21.17 -8.23 16.42
N LEU A 135 -20.85 -6.98 16.75
CA LEU A 135 -21.77 -5.86 16.68
C LEU A 135 -21.81 -5.28 15.26
N PRO A 136 -22.94 -4.72 14.83
CA PRO A 136 -23.03 -4.02 13.57
C PRO A 136 -22.01 -2.85 13.48
N GLY A 137 -21.38 -2.70 12.32
CA GLY A 137 -20.47 -1.62 12.02
C GLY A 137 -19.03 -2.09 11.79
N PHE A 138 -18.30 -1.28 11.04
CA PHE A 138 -16.90 -1.49 10.79
C PHE A 138 -16.06 -1.09 12.00
N ALA A 139 -15.03 -1.87 12.28
CA ALA A 139 -13.97 -1.52 13.23
C ALA A 139 -12.71 -1.15 12.45
N HIS A 140 -12.04 -0.10 12.91
CA HIS A 140 -10.80 0.38 12.36
C HIS A 140 -9.61 -0.38 12.95
N PHE A 141 -8.70 -0.84 12.10
CA PHE A 141 -7.52 -1.63 12.48
C PHE A 141 -6.23 -1.00 11.96
N PRO A 142 -5.44 -0.34 12.81
CA PRO A 142 -4.11 0.10 12.44
C PRO A 142 -3.19 -1.12 12.27
N VAL A 143 -2.35 -1.05 11.24
CA VAL A 143 -1.38 -2.10 10.91
C VAL A 143 0.03 -1.64 11.33
N PRO A 144 0.88 -2.51 11.91
CA PRO A 144 2.23 -2.13 12.31
C PRO A 144 3.06 -1.59 11.12
N SER A 145 3.93 -0.61 11.37
CA SER A 145 4.78 0.03 10.35
C SER A 145 5.78 -0.92 9.66
N THR A 146 5.90 -2.15 10.16
CA THR A 146 6.69 -3.22 9.52
C THR A 146 6.02 -3.79 8.26
N TRP A 147 4.75 -3.45 8.00
CA TRP A 147 4.00 -3.87 6.81
C TRP A 147 4.30 -2.93 5.63
N ASN A 148 5.57 -2.89 5.27
CA ASN A 148 6.14 -2.13 4.16
C ASN A 148 6.72 -3.07 3.10
N ASP A 149 7.03 -2.53 1.91
CA ASP A 149 7.59 -3.27 0.78
C ASP A 149 6.76 -4.51 0.40
N LEU A 150 5.44 -4.38 0.49
CA LEU A 150 4.51 -5.45 0.19
C LEU A 150 4.30 -5.59 -1.31
N GLN A 151 4.34 -6.82 -1.81
CA GLN A 151 3.92 -7.17 -3.16
C GLN A 151 2.42 -7.49 -3.20
N ALA A 152 1.91 -8.10 -2.13
CA ALA A 152 0.52 -8.46 -1.98
C ALA A 152 0.14 -8.53 -0.50
N VAL A 153 -1.14 -8.31 -0.19
CA VAL A 153 -1.75 -8.61 1.10
C VAL A 153 -3.04 -9.37 0.87
N THR A 154 -3.21 -10.47 1.59
CA THR A 154 -4.46 -11.26 1.57
C THR A 154 -5.16 -11.15 2.91
N PHE A 155 -6.43 -10.77 2.87
CA PHE A 155 -7.35 -10.72 3.99
C PHE A 155 -8.23 -11.96 3.97
N THR A 156 -8.27 -12.73 5.05
CA THR A 156 -9.06 -13.96 5.16
C THR A 156 -9.92 -13.92 6.41
N GLY A 157 -11.24 -13.95 6.23
CA GLY A 157 -12.18 -14.04 7.34
C GLY A 157 -12.23 -15.44 7.93
N LEU A 158 -12.11 -15.56 9.24
CA LEU A 158 -12.17 -16.84 9.96
C LEU A 158 -13.20 -16.80 11.10
N LEU A 159 -14.00 -17.84 11.19
CA LEU A 159 -14.87 -18.10 12.35
C LEU A 159 -14.05 -18.65 13.53
N SER A 160 -13.03 -19.45 13.23
CA SER A 160 -12.04 -20.00 14.17
C SER A 160 -10.74 -20.23 13.41
N ALA A 161 -9.67 -20.63 14.11
CA ALA A 161 -8.32 -20.76 13.55
C ALA A 161 -8.20 -21.50 12.19
N ALA A 162 -9.21 -22.29 11.79
CA ALA A 162 -9.19 -23.03 10.54
C ALA A 162 -10.52 -23.04 9.80
N THR A 163 -11.55 -22.39 10.31
CA THR A 163 -12.88 -22.38 9.71
C THR A 163 -13.14 -21.05 9.04
N PRO A 164 -13.30 -20.98 7.70
CA PRO A 164 -13.63 -19.74 7.03
C PRO A 164 -14.93 -19.12 7.54
N GLY A 165 -14.96 -17.80 7.61
CA GLY A 165 -16.12 -17.01 7.97
C GLY A 165 -16.31 -15.83 7.01
N ALA A 166 -17.54 -15.39 6.83
CA ALA A 166 -17.86 -14.24 6.01
C ALA A 166 -17.45 -12.94 6.72
N PHE A 167 -16.83 -12.02 6.00
CA PHE A 167 -16.45 -10.70 6.51
C PHE A 167 -16.64 -9.63 5.44
N ALA A 168 -16.64 -8.37 5.88
CA ALA A 168 -16.62 -7.23 4.98
C ALA A 168 -15.35 -6.41 5.24
N LEU A 169 -14.83 -5.82 4.16
CA LEU A 169 -13.63 -4.98 4.11
C LEU A 169 -13.97 -3.63 3.50
N ASP A 170 -13.49 -2.57 4.13
CA ASP A 170 -13.63 -1.20 3.66
C ASP A 170 -12.40 -0.35 4.04
N ASP A 171 -12.30 0.87 3.51
CA ASP A 171 -11.29 1.88 3.85
C ASP A 171 -9.89 1.30 4.06
N VAL A 172 -9.26 0.87 2.97
CA VAL A 172 -7.92 0.27 3.02
C VAL A 172 -6.87 1.35 2.85
N GLY A 173 -6.24 1.73 3.95
CA GLY A 173 -5.16 2.74 3.98
C GLY A 173 -3.84 2.18 3.47
N VAL A 174 -3.39 2.69 2.34
CA VAL A 174 -2.17 2.24 1.66
C VAL A 174 -1.24 3.40 1.33
N GLY A 175 0.01 3.09 1.03
CA GLY A 175 0.97 4.07 0.54
C GLY A 175 1.94 3.45 -0.45
N GLU A 176 2.64 4.30 -1.17
CA GLU A 176 3.71 3.81 -2.03
C GLU A 176 4.82 3.22 -1.16
N GLY A 177 5.14 1.95 -1.37
CA GLY A 177 6.32 1.32 -0.81
C GLY A 177 7.57 2.02 -1.37
N ALA A 178 8.64 2.03 -0.59
CA ALA A 178 9.91 2.45 -1.13
C ALA A 178 10.23 1.52 -2.31
N THR A 179 10.08 2.03 -3.52
CA THR A 179 10.72 1.37 -4.63
C THR A 179 12.19 1.34 -4.24
N SER A 180 12.73 0.16 -3.99
CA SER A 180 14.18 -0.03 -4.03
C SER A 180 14.60 0.14 -5.49
N VAL A 181 14.44 1.34 -6.00
CA VAL A 181 15.24 1.77 -7.14
C VAL A 181 16.63 1.70 -6.54
N ALA A 182 17.34 0.61 -6.85
CA ALA A 182 18.77 0.58 -6.70
C ALA A 182 19.20 1.93 -7.26
N GLU A 183 19.70 2.82 -6.38
CA GLU A 183 20.10 4.17 -6.79
C GLU A 183 20.83 3.98 -8.09
N PRO A 184 20.35 4.52 -9.21
CA PRO A 184 20.95 4.17 -10.49
C PRO A 184 22.42 4.51 -10.32
N ALA A 185 23.28 3.57 -10.68
CA ALA A 185 24.74 3.78 -10.70
C ALA A 185 25.08 5.10 -11.41
N THR A 186 24.14 5.66 -12.15
CA THR A 186 24.07 7.03 -12.69
C THR A 186 24.18 8.15 -11.67
N LEU A 187 23.59 8.07 -10.48
CA LEU A 187 23.75 9.12 -9.46
C LEU A 187 25.15 9.08 -8.85
N THR A 188 25.64 7.87 -8.55
CA THR A 188 27.02 7.68 -8.09
C THR A 188 28.01 8.09 -9.19
N LEU A 189 27.74 7.74 -10.45
CA LEU A 189 28.56 8.13 -11.60
C LEU A 189 28.50 9.65 -11.85
N ALA A 190 27.36 10.30 -11.70
CA ALA A 190 27.22 11.74 -11.84
C ALA A 190 28.00 12.51 -10.75
N VAL A 191 27.97 12.02 -9.51
CA VAL A 191 28.77 12.61 -8.41
C VAL A 191 30.27 12.41 -8.65
N ILE A 192 30.69 11.22 -9.08
CA ILE A 192 32.11 10.93 -9.40
C ILE A 192 32.58 11.78 -10.58
N THR A 193 31.77 11.94 -11.63
CA THR A 193 32.14 12.79 -12.78
C THR A 193 32.19 14.26 -12.42
N ALA A 194 31.27 14.77 -11.57
CA ALA A 194 31.31 16.15 -11.10
C ALA A 194 32.52 16.42 -10.23
N LEU A 195 32.90 15.52 -9.33
CA LEU A 195 34.09 15.61 -8.50
C LEU A 195 35.38 15.53 -9.35
N GLY A 196 35.41 14.65 -10.35
CA GLY A 196 36.53 14.52 -11.31
C GLY A 196 36.72 15.81 -12.12
N ALA A 197 35.65 16.41 -12.62
CA ALA A 197 35.70 17.66 -13.36
C ALA A 197 36.21 18.83 -12.51
N CYS A 198 35.79 18.91 -11.23
CA CYS A 198 36.30 19.90 -10.29
C CYS A 198 37.77 19.72 -9.99
N ALA A 199 38.27 18.49 -9.82
CA ALA A 199 39.68 18.22 -9.58
C ALA A 199 40.56 18.62 -10.78
N VAL A 200 40.14 18.32 -12.00
CA VAL A 200 40.86 18.71 -13.24
C VAL A 200 40.90 20.23 -13.41
N ALA A 201 39.78 20.94 -13.11
CA ALA A 201 39.76 22.40 -13.18
C ALA A 201 40.72 23.06 -12.17
N LEU A 202 40.82 22.48 -10.96
CA LEU A 202 41.75 22.96 -9.92
C LEU A 202 43.22 22.72 -10.32
N MET A 203 43.55 21.59 -10.94
CA MET A 203 44.92 21.31 -11.41
C MET A 203 45.32 22.23 -12.55
N ARG A 204 44.45 22.52 -13.52
CA ARG A 204 44.73 23.48 -14.60
C ARG A 204 44.94 24.90 -14.06
N HIS A 205 44.24 25.32 -13.04
CA HIS A 205 44.43 26.66 -12.46
C HIS A 205 45.78 26.80 -11.75
N ARG A 206 46.29 25.73 -11.14
CA ARG A 206 47.62 25.72 -10.51
C ARG A 206 48.77 25.77 -11.53
N SER A 207 48.64 25.10 -12.65
CA SER A 207 49.69 25.06 -13.67
C SER A 207 49.89 26.41 -14.37
N HIS A 208 48.83 27.27 -14.44
CA HIS A 208 48.97 28.61 -15.01
C HIS A 208 49.63 29.63 -14.06
N SER A 209 49.58 29.43 -12.75
CA SER A 209 50.14 30.34 -11.79
C SER A 209 51.71 30.21 -11.64
N VAL A 210 52.27 29.08 -12.08
CA VAL A 210 53.70 28.80 -11.95
C VAL A 210 54.51 29.35 -13.15
N ARG A 211 53.85 29.75 -14.27
CA ARG A 211 54.55 30.30 -15.46
C ARG A 211 54.85 31.82 -15.43
N TYR A 212 54.46 32.51 -14.36
CA TYR A 212 54.65 33.98 -14.22
C TYR A 212 55.54 34.36 -13.03
N ARG A 213 56.55 33.55 -12.71
CA ARG A 213 57.64 33.93 -11.81
C ARG A 213 58.99 33.74 -12.49
#